data_d18368786c61ce375906a67df331a9a7
#
_entry.id   d18368786c61ce375906a67df331a9a7
#
_cell.length_a   1.000
_cell.length_b   1.000
_cell.length_c   1.000
_cell.angle_alpha   90.00
_cell.angle_beta   90.00
_cell.angle_gamma   90.00
#
_symmetry.space_group_name_H-M   'P 1'
#
loop_
_entity.id
_entity.type
_entity.pdbx_description
1 polymer ?
#
loop_
_entity_poly.entity_id
_entity_poly.type
_entity_poly.pdbx_seq_one_letter_code
_entity_poly.pdbx_strand_id
1 'polypeptide(L)'
;MSDPSVRAVERRIIRYRGGTGEVKSDSITVEEPLEIRVDGTSVAVVMRTPGDDLDLTRGFLLTEGLVKQPSDIFEISQCPSQESDTGIGNVVDVLLTNPSTVDLKSLSRNVYTSSSCGICGRATLESVFQQFPPIESDLAINPIILG
;
A
#
# COMPACT_ATOMS: atom_id res chain seq x y z
N MET A 1 10.76 -11.68 -13.17
CA MET A 1 9.57 -12.40 -12.65
C MET A 1 9.66 -12.28 -11.13
N SER A 2 8.71 -11.58 -10.51
CA SER A 2 8.61 -11.46 -9.06
C SER A 2 8.31 -12.83 -8.44
N ASP A 3 8.93 -13.11 -7.32
CA ASP A 3 8.70 -14.35 -6.56
C ASP A 3 7.24 -14.40 -6.09
N PRO A 4 6.44 -15.38 -6.47
CA PRO A 4 5.04 -15.48 -6.05
C PRO A 4 4.90 -15.67 -4.52
N SER A 5 5.95 -16.08 -3.80
CA SER A 5 5.95 -16.19 -2.34
C SER A 5 5.79 -14.85 -1.62
N VAL A 6 6.12 -13.75 -2.29
CA VAL A 6 6.01 -12.38 -1.77
C VAL A 6 4.58 -11.84 -1.80
N ARG A 7 3.70 -12.42 -2.64
CA ARG A 7 2.34 -11.93 -2.85
C ARG A 7 1.29 -12.54 -1.94
N ALA A 8 1.60 -13.64 -1.28
CA ALA A 8 0.70 -14.32 -0.39
C ALA A 8 1.45 -15.00 0.75
N VAL A 9 0.83 -15.07 1.91
CA VAL A 9 1.36 -15.72 3.11
C VAL A 9 0.38 -16.77 3.61
N GLU A 10 0.89 -17.91 4.08
CA GLU A 10 0.07 -18.89 4.74
C GLU A 10 -0.29 -18.42 6.15
N ARG A 11 -1.58 -18.49 6.48
CA ARG A 11 -2.11 -18.17 7.81
C ARG A 11 -3.07 -19.25 8.28
N ARG A 12 -3.03 -19.50 9.58
CA ARG A 12 -4.01 -20.36 10.24
C ARG A 12 -5.28 -19.55 10.48
N ILE A 13 -6.38 -19.99 9.89
CA ILE A 13 -7.69 -19.36 9.99
C ILE A 13 -8.68 -20.30 10.69
N ILE A 14 -9.78 -19.74 11.18
CA ILE A 14 -10.93 -20.51 11.63
C ILE A 14 -12.05 -20.29 10.61
N ARG A 15 -12.44 -21.36 9.91
CA ARG A 15 -13.56 -21.32 8.97
C ARG A 15 -14.83 -21.75 9.69
N TYR A 16 -15.82 -20.87 9.71
CA TYR A 16 -17.14 -21.18 10.26
C TYR A 16 -18.09 -21.62 9.13
N ARG A 17 -18.79 -22.74 9.37
CA ARG A 17 -19.92 -23.20 8.54
C ARG A 17 -20.96 -23.86 9.43
N GLY A 18 -22.24 -23.42 9.31
CA GLY A 18 -23.35 -23.99 10.06
C GLY A 18 -23.15 -24.00 11.58
N GLY A 19 -22.50 -22.97 12.12
CA GLY A 19 -22.25 -22.81 13.56
C GLY A 19 -21.05 -23.58 14.11
N THR A 20 -20.29 -24.31 13.27
CA THR A 20 -19.08 -25.03 13.66
C THR A 20 -17.83 -24.35 13.09
N GLY A 21 -16.79 -24.16 13.95
CA GLY A 21 -15.49 -23.61 13.55
C GLY A 21 -14.47 -24.73 13.30
N GLU A 22 -13.83 -24.71 12.13
CA GLU A 22 -12.73 -25.59 11.76
C GLU A 22 -11.44 -24.80 11.59
N VAL A 23 -10.35 -25.23 12.22
CA VAL A 23 -9.02 -24.63 12.02
C VAL A 23 -8.44 -25.15 10.72
N LYS A 24 -8.04 -24.21 9.83
CA LYS A 24 -7.49 -24.51 8.52
C LYS A 24 -6.31 -23.59 8.20
N SER A 25 -5.36 -24.07 7.38
CA SER A 25 -4.39 -23.20 6.71
C SER A 25 -5.01 -22.61 5.44
N ASP A 26 -4.80 -21.32 5.21
CA ASP A 26 -5.22 -20.64 4.00
C ASP A 26 -4.15 -19.65 3.54
N SER A 27 -4.10 -19.40 2.23
CA SER A 27 -3.18 -18.45 1.63
C SER A 27 -3.86 -17.10 1.49
N ILE A 28 -3.32 -16.10 2.16
CA ILE A 28 -3.87 -14.75 2.22
C ILE A 28 -2.95 -13.80 1.46
N THR A 29 -3.53 -13.00 0.56
CA THR A 29 -2.80 -11.96 -0.18
C THR A 29 -2.17 -10.97 0.80
N VAL A 30 -0.90 -10.65 0.57
CA VAL A 30 -0.19 -9.61 1.33
C VAL A 30 -0.66 -8.24 0.85
N GLU A 31 -0.98 -7.37 1.80
CA GLU A 31 -1.23 -5.95 1.56
C GLU A 31 -0.28 -5.11 2.42
N GLU A 32 0.47 -4.24 1.78
CA GLU A 32 1.39 -3.31 2.44
C GLU A 32 1.25 -1.91 1.85
N PRO A 33 1.48 -0.85 2.63
CA PRO A 33 1.52 0.50 2.10
C PRO A 33 2.78 0.70 1.25
N LEU A 34 2.64 1.47 0.17
CA LEU A 34 3.73 1.95 -0.69
C LEU A 34 3.71 3.46 -0.71
N GLU A 35 4.80 4.09 -0.31
CA GLU A 35 5.00 5.53 -0.43
C GLU A 35 5.64 5.85 -1.78
N ILE A 36 5.02 6.76 -2.52
CA ILE A 36 5.52 7.28 -3.79
C ILE A 36 6.10 8.66 -3.54
N ARG A 37 7.38 8.83 -3.86
CA ARG A 37 8.11 10.10 -3.79
C ARG A 37 8.46 10.58 -5.19
N VAL A 38 8.34 11.88 -5.41
CA VAL A 38 8.73 12.54 -6.65
C VAL A 38 9.66 13.70 -6.30
N ASP A 39 10.87 13.68 -6.85
CA ASP A 39 11.94 14.66 -6.58
C ASP A 39 12.13 14.90 -5.06
N GLY A 40 12.18 13.80 -4.29
CA GLY A 40 12.34 13.82 -2.83
C GLY A 40 11.11 14.25 -2.03
N THR A 41 9.97 14.53 -2.67
CA THR A 41 8.72 14.90 -2.02
C THR A 41 7.75 13.72 -2.02
N SER A 42 7.24 13.34 -0.84
CA SER A 42 6.18 12.34 -0.74
C SER A 42 4.88 12.88 -1.35
N VAL A 43 4.34 12.17 -2.35
CA VAL A 43 3.12 12.57 -3.06
C VAL A 43 1.93 11.71 -2.72
N ALA A 44 2.13 10.44 -2.40
CA ALA A 44 1.04 9.53 -2.05
C ALA A 44 1.52 8.33 -1.24
N VAL A 45 0.59 7.76 -0.46
CA VAL A 45 0.70 6.40 0.07
C VAL A 45 -0.48 5.59 -0.47
N VAL A 46 -0.18 4.45 -1.10
CA VAL A 46 -1.17 3.53 -1.66
C VAL A 46 -1.01 2.14 -1.07
N MET A 47 -2.12 1.42 -0.86
CA MET A 47 -2.04 0.00 -0.47
C MET A 47 -1.81 -0.84 -1.72
N ARG A 48 -0.91 -1.82 -1.61
CA ARG A 48 -0.58 -2.70 -2.74
C ARG A 48 -0.22 -4.12 -2.29
N THR A 49 -0.34 -5.06 -3.19
CA THR A 49 0.34 -6.36 -3.08
C THR A 49 1.75 -6.19 -3.64
N PRO A 50 2.81 -6.52 -2.88
CA PRO A 50 4.19 -6.36 -3.34
C PRO A 50 4.51 -7.08 -4.66
N GLY A 51 5.43 -6.51 -5.47
CA GLY A 51 6.01 -7.18 -6.63
C GLY A 51 6.02 -6.40 -7.94
N ASP A 52 5.05 -5.51 -8.20
CA ASP A 52 4.99 -4.70 -9.42
C ASP A 52 5.00 -3.19 -9.10
N ASP A 53 5.74 -2.81 -8.05
CA ASP A 53 5.69 -1.49 -7.43
C ASP A 53 6.13 -0.36 -8.40
N LEU A 54 7.11 -0.63 -9.26
CA LEU A 54 7.56 0.34 -10.26
C LEU A 54 6.49 0.59 -11.34
N ASP A 55 5.78 -0.46 -11.77
CA ASP A 55 4.73 -0.33 -12.77
C ASP A 55 3.47 0.31 -12.17
N LEU A 56 3.13 -0.04 -10.93
CA LEU A 56 2.10 0.64 -10.16
C LEU A 56 2.39 2.15 -10.06
N THR A 57 3.63 2.51 -9.71
CA THR A 57 4.05 3.90 -9.58
C THR A 57 3.97 4.64 -10.92
N ARG A 58 4.44 4.05 -12.03
CA ARG A 58 4.31 4.66 -13.37
C ARG A 58 2.85 4.90 -13.73
N GLY A 59 2.00 3.90 -13.50
CA GLY A 59 0.55 4.01 -13.74
C GLY A 59 -0.08 5.13 -12.90
N PHE A 60 0.25 5.20 -11.62
CA PHE A 60 -0.21 6.24 -10.71
C PHE A 60 0.17 7.64 -11.21
N LEU A 61 1.45 7.86 -11.53
CA LEU A 61 1.93 9.17 -12.00
C LEU A 61 1.23 9.62 -13.29
N LEU A 62 0.95 8.68 -14.20
CA LEU A 62 0.25 8.96 -15.45
C LEU A 62 -1.22 9.30 -15.20
N THR A 63 -1.92 8.52 -14.37
CA THR A 63 -3.36 8.71 -14.10
C THR A 63 -3.64 9.95 -13.27
N GLU A 64 -2.73 10.32 -12.36
CA GLU A 64 -2.81 11.57 -11.60
C GLU A 64 -2.32 12.79 -12.40
N GLY A 65 -1.87 12.59 -13.64
CA GLY A 65 -1.44 13.65 -14.53
C GLY A 65 -0.11 14.31 -14.17
N LEU A 66 0.70 13.65 -13.33
CA LEU A 66 2.05 14.08 -12.94
C LEU A 66 3.05 13.95 -14.08
N VAL A 67 2.86 12.93 -14.91
CA VAL A 67 3.60 12.68 -16.13
C VAL A 67 2.61 12.48 -17.28
N LYS A 68 3.02 12.80 -18.51
CA LYS A 68 2.20 12.63 -19.71
C LYS A 68 2.72 11.51 -20.60
N GLN A 69 3.99 11.19 -20.48
CA GLN A 69 4.70 10.19 -21.29
C GLN A 69 5.89 9.60 -20.52
N PRO A 70 6.37 8.42 -20.89
CA PRO A 70 7.47 7.75 -20.17
C PRO A 70 8.77 8.57 -20.10
N SER A 71 9.06 9.40 -21.10
CA SER A 71 10.25 10.26 -21.13
C SER A 71 10.26 11.40 -20.11
N ASP A 72 9.13 11.66 -19.45
CA ASP A 72 9.04 12.64 -18.36
C ASP A 72 9.67 12.10 -17.07
N ILE A 73 9.85 10.78 -16.97
CA ILE A 73 10.54 10.11 -15.88
C ILE A 73 12.01 9.94 -16.27
N PHE A 74 12.92 10.56 -15.51
CA PHE A 74 14.36 10.39 -15.67
C PHE A 74 14.83 9.08 -15.04
N GLU A 75 14.40 8.82 -13.80
CA GLU A 75 14.75 7.63 -13.04
C GLU A 75 13.59 7.21 -12.15
N ILE A 76 13.42 5.92 -11.96
CA ILE A 76 12.49 5.33 -10.99
C ILE A 76 13.19 4.16 -10.31
N SER A 77 13.24 4.20 -8.99
CA SER A 77 13.92 3.21 -8.18
C SER A 77 13.14 2.86 -6.91
N GLN A 78 13.24 1.62 -6.49
CA GLN A 78 12.67 1.17 -5.24
C GLN A 78 13.74 1.21 -4.15
N CYS A 79 13.46 1.90 -3.04
CA CYS A 79 14.36 1.95 -1.90
C CYS A 79 14.31 0.60 -1.17
N PRO A 80 15.45 -0.09 -0.98
CA PRO A 80 15.48 -1.30 -0.19
C PRO A 80 15.11 -0.99 1.27
N SER A 81 14.23 -1.78 1.87
CA SER A 81 13.88 -1.69 3.29
C SER A 81 14.38 -2.93 4.03
N GLN A 82 14.97 -2.72 5.20
CA GLN A 82 15.34 -3.80 6.12
C GLN A 82 14.20 -4.19 7.07
N GLU A 83 13.11 -3.43 7.09
CA GLU A 83 12.03 -3.57 8.09
C GLU A 83 10.73 -4.19 7.53
N SER A 84 10.67 -4.55 6.23
CA SER A 84 9.48 -5.21 5.68
C SER A 84 9.58 -6.74 5.82
N ASP A 85 8.49 -7.40 6.15
CA ASP A 85 8.39 -8.88 6.22
C ASP A 85 8.75 -9.55 4.88
N THR A 86 8.67 -8.81 3.79
CA THR A 86 8.95 -9.29 2.42
C THR A 86 10.35 -8.95 1.92
N GLY A 87 11.13 -8.12 2.66
CA GLY A 87 12.43 -7.59 2.23
C GLY A 87 12.35 -6.58 1.06
N ILE A 88 11.12 -6.28 0.58
CA ILE A 88 10.87 -5.30 -0.46
C ILE A 88 10.61 -3.95 0.20
N GLY A 89 11.30 -2.90 -0.26
CA GLY A 89 11.11 -1.56 0.29
C GLY A 89 9.72 -1.02 0.00
N ASN A 90 9.18 -0.30 0.96
CA ASN A 90 7.85 0.32 0.89
C ASN A 90 7.90 1.77 0.36
N VAL A 91 8.99 2.15 -0.31
CA VAL A 91 9.18 3.47 -0.92
C VAL A 91 9.67 3.32 -2.34
N VAL A 92 9.06 4.05 -3.26
CA VAL A 92 9.54 4.23 -4.63
C VAL A 92 9.87 5.70 -4.82
N ASP A 93 11.12 5.97 -5.19
CA ASP A 93 11.60 7.29 -5.57
C ASP A 93 11.57 7.47 -7.08
N VAL A 94 11.05 8.61 -7.52
CA VAL A 94 10.97 9.01 -8.93
C VAL A 94 11.66 10.34 -9.11
N LEU A 95 12.57 10.41 -10.07
CA LEU A 95 13.17 11.66 -10.54
C LEU A 95 12.55 12.04 -11.88
N LEU A 96 12.09 13.28 -12.00
CA LEU A 96 11.54 13.80 -13.24
C LEU A 96 12.62 14.42 -14.12
N THR A 97 12.44 14.29 -15.44
CA THR A 97 13.33 14.95 -16.43
C THR A 97 13.28 16.47 -16.31
N ASN A 98 12.10 17.03 -15.99
CA ASN A 98 11.88 18.45 -15.81
C ASN A 98 11.07 18.73 -14.54
N PRO A 99 11.69 18.81 -13.34
CA PRO A 99 11.00 18.99 -12.06
C PRO A 99 10.11 20.24 -11.99
N SER A 100 10.47 21.32 -12.71
CA SER A 100 9.76 22.61 -12.69
C SER A 100 8.38 22.59 -13.36
N THR A 101 8.01 21.49 -14.04
CA THR A 101 6.73 21.39 -14.76
C THR A 101 5.59 20.87 -13.90
N VAL A 102 5.88 20.37 -12.69
CA VAL A 102 4.90 19.72 -11.82
C VAL A 102 4.73 20.52 -10.53
N ASP A 103 3.50 20.97 -10.28
CA ASP A 103 3.14 21.58 -8.99
C ASP A 103 2.83 20.50 -7.94
N LEU A 104 3.89 19.97 -7.31
CA LEU A 104 3.78 18.95 -6.27
C LEU A 104 2.98 19.42 -5.04
N LYS A 105 2.88 20.75 -4.80
CA LYS A 105 2.12 21.29 -3.66
C LYS A 105 0.61 21.24 -3.89
N SER A 106 0.17 21.27 -5.13
CA SER A 106 -1.26 21.11 -5.46
C SER A 106 -1.70 19.67 -5.28
N LEU A 107 -0.80 18.70 -5.46
CA LEU A 107 -1.07 17.28 -5.40
C LEU A 107 -1.26 16.75 -3.98
N SER A 108 -0.45 17.18 -3.04
CA SER A 108 -0.63 16.79 -1.62
C SER A 108 -2.00 17.20 -1.05
N ARG A 109 -2.70 18.11 -1.73
CA ARG A 109 -4.07 18.52 -1.41
C ARG A 109 -5.16 17.81 -2.21
N ASN A 110 -4.81 17.23 -3.37
CA ASN A 110 -5.79 16.72 -4.33
C ASN A 110 -5.79 15.19 -4.47
N VAL A 111 -4.88 14.46 -3.83
CA VAL A 111 -4.97 13.00 -3.73
C VAL A 111 -6.10 12.65 -2.77
N TYR A 112 -7.33 12.94 -3.21
CA TYR A 112 -8.57 12.48 -2.58
C TYR A 112 -8.76 11.00 -2.93
N THR A 113 -8.01 10.15 -2.28
CA THR A 113 -8.36 8.75 -2.29
C THR A 113 -9.41 8.53 -1.20
N SER A 114 -10.66 8.48 -1.61
CA SER A 114 -11.80 8.15 -0.76
C SER A 114 -11.79 6.65 -0.44
N SER A 115 -10.78 6.19 0.30
CA SER A 115 -10.80 4.83 0.82
C SER A 115 -11.51 4.81 2.17
N SER A 116 -12.41 3.86 2.36
CA SER A 116 -13.15 3.68 3.61
C SER A 116 -12.24 3.42 4.82
N CYS A 117 -11.01 2.96 4.62
CA CYS A 117 -10.03 2.70 5.68
C CYS A 117 -9.21 3.94 6.10
N GLY A 118 -9.24 5.05 5.33
CA GLY A 118 -8.50 6.29 5.63
C GLY A 118 -6.98 6.18 5.50
N ILE A 119 -6.45 5.14 4.88
CA ILE A 119 -5.00 4.95 4.65
C ILE A 119 -4.57 5.68 3.39
N CYS A 120 -5.28 5.47 2.28
CA CYS A 120 -5.01 6.18 1.04
C CYS A 120 -5.26 7.69 1.23
N GLY A 121 -4.37 8.52 0.68
CA GLY A 121 -4.40 9.98 0.87
C GLY A 121 -3.61 10.49 2.08
N ARG A 122 -2.93 9.63 2.83
CA ARG A 122 -1.92 10.06 3.80
C ARG A 122 -0.62 10.42 3.07
N ALA A 123 0.08 11.42 3.61
CA ALA A 123 1.24 11.98 2.92
C ALA A 123 2.51 11.12 3.09
N THR A 124 2.64 10.35 4.17
CA THR A 124 3.85 9.57 4.48
C THR A 124 3.51 8.23 5.13
N LEU A 125 4.45 7.27 5.05
CA LEU A 125 4.33 5.97 5.73
C LEU A 125 4.18 6.12 7.24
N GLU A 126 4.90 7.04 7.88
CA GLU A 126 4.81 7.27 9.32
C GLU A 126 3.39 7.67 9.73
N SER A 127 2.67 8.38 8.86
CA SER A 127 1.28 8.75 9.13
C SER A 127 0.29 7.58 9.04
N VAL A 128 0.68 6.48 8.41
CA VAL A 128 -0.11 5.24 8.31
C VAL A 128 0.03 4.39 9.57
N PHE A 129 1.27 4.26 10.08
CA PHE A 129 1.58 3.44 11.25
C PHE A 129 1.32 4.20 12.56
N GLN A 130 0.05 4.45 12.86
CA GLN A 130 -0.35 5.02 14.15
C GLN A 130 -0.52 3.90 15.16
N GLN A 131 0.14 4.03 16.32
CA GLN A 131 -0.06 3.11 17.43
C GLN A 131 -1.23 3.60 18.29
N PHE A 132 -2.27 2.81 18.35
CA PHE A 132 -3.39 3.02 19.27
C PHE A 132 -3.33 1.96 20.38
N PRO A 133 -3.75 2.30 21.60
CA PRO A 133 -3.89 1.28 22.63
C PRO A 133 -4.91 0.23 22.20
N PRO A 134 -4.76 -1.04 22.62
CA PRO A 134 -5.72 -2.09 22.33
C PRO A 134 -7.10 -1.67 22.87
N ILE A 135 -8.15 -2.01 22.12
CA ILE A 135 -9.51 -1.84 22.60
C ILE A 135 -9.78 -2.96 23.60
N GLU A 136 -10.01 -2.60 24.87
CA GLU A 136 -10.49 -3.53 25.89
C GLU A 136 -12.00 -3.71 25.71
N SER A 137 -12.44 -4.90 25.34
CA SER A 137 -13.84 -5.21 25.13
C SER A 137 -14.13 -6.68 25.44
N ASP A 138 -15.17 -6.93 26.20
CA ASP A 138 -15.73 -8.27 26.47
C ASP A 138 -16.81 -8.65 25.42
N LEU A 139 -16.92 -7.90 24.33
CA LEU A 139 -17.91 -8.14 23.29
C LEU A 139 -17.60 -9.48 22.59
N ALA A 140 -18.50 -10.45 22.75
CA ALA A 140 -18.49 -11.72 22.03
C ALA A 140 -19.68 -11.77 21.07
N ILE A 141 -19.41 -12.01 19.79
CA ILE A 141 -20.44 -12.18 18.77
C ILE A 141 -20.71 -13.67 18.56
N ASN A 142 -21.99 -14.05 18.63
CA ASN A 142 -22.37 -15.43 18.34
C ASN A 142 -22.06 -15.76 16.86
N PRO A 143 -21.27 -16.80 16.54
CA PRO A 143 -20.90 -17.16 15.17
C PRO A 143 -22.09 -17.41 14.23
N ILE A 144 -23.25 -17.80 14.75
CA ILE A 144 -24.47 -18.02 13.97
C ILE A 144 -24.94 -16.71 13.28
N ILE A 145 -24.59 -15.54 13.82
CA ILE A 145 -24.97 -14.22 13.25
C ILE A 145 -24.11 -13.90 12.02
N LEU A 146 -22.95 -14.53 11.90
CA LEU A 146 -22.00 -14.25 10.80
C LEU A 146 -22.26 -15.08 9.52
N GLY A 147 -23.27 -15.94 9.48
CA GLY A 147 -23.75 -16.63 8.30
C GLY A 147 -23.76 -18.12 8.42
#